data_a02ea6d5438fa54e587a251d8b411064
#
_entry.id   a02ea6d5438fa54e587a251d8b411064
#
_cell.length_a   1.000
_cell.length_b   1.000
_cell.length_c   1.000
_cell.angle_alpha   90.00
_cell.angle_beta   90.00
_cell.angle_gamma   90.00
#
_symmetry.space_group_name_H-M   'P 1'
#
loop_
_entity.id
_entity.type
_entity.pdbx_description
1 polymer ?
#
loop_
_entity_poly.entity_id
_entity_poly.type
_entity_poly.pdbx_seq_one_letter_code
_entity_poly.pdbx_strand_id
1 'polypeptide(L)'
;IAEEIVATIVGRVEADSLNAIKTKRPENMDAYDLVLKGLEYAKKGNVIKENTENAVKLFEQAIEADPSYARAHAWRACSLGNLADWEEDPDPEIFANAIESANLALELDPNEPEVHRIMGSIKLWFERDHELGKYHFEKARELCPSDVYIISRYATMLIYFGEFEKALSELQRAMRLDPFSHDLLFGSEGLCHYWLGNFDQAIDSYRKVKVLNRHLFYLALTYLKKGDRETGHEKLKEAQVVTGMDVDTFVDSEPYKNKEVADKLRENLQAIPKS
;
A
#
# COMPACT_ATOMS: atom_id res chain seq x y z
N ILE A 1 -4.79 -14.33 -23.84
CA ILE A 1 -5.07 -15.21 -22.66
C ILE A 1 -3.88 -16.16 -22.42
N ALA A 2 -3.44 -16.97 -23.39
CA ALA A 2 -2.30 -17.89 -23.19
C ALA A 2 -1.00 -17.13 -22.90
N GLU A 3 -0.70 -16.07 -23.63
CA GLU A 3 0.47 -15.20 -23.42
C GLU A 3 0.43 -14.49 -22.06
N GLU A 4 -0.73 -14.05 -21.61
CA GLU A 4 -0.92 -13.43 -20.29
C GLU A 4 -0.72 -14.43 -19.15
N ILE A 5 -1.19 -15.66 -19.31
CA ILE A 5 -0.97 -16.75 -18.33
C ILE A 5 0.53 -17.07 -18.26
N VAL A 6 1.19 -17.20 -19.41
CA VAL A 6 2.64 -17.46 -19.45
C VAL A 6 3.41 -16.30 -18.84
N ALA A 7 3.09 -15.06 -19.15
CA ALA A 7 3.74 -13.88 -18.55
C ALA A 7 3.53 -13.82 -17.03
N THR A 8 2.32 -14.16 -16.54
CA THR A 8 2.02 -14.23 -15.10
C THR A 8 2.83 -15.32 -14.41
N ILE A 9 2.87 -16.53 -15.00
CA ILE A 9 3.62 -17.66 -14.43
C ILE A 9 5.12 -17.35 -14.46
N VAL A 10 5.65 -16.88 -15.58
CA VAL A 10 7.07 -16.55 -15.72
C VAL A 10 7.45 -15.43 -14.75
N GLY A 11 6.65 -14.36 -14.67
CA GLY A 11 6.90 -13.26 -13.74
C GLY A 11 6.90 -13.71 -12.27
N ARG A 12 5.99 -14.59 -11.87
CA ARG A 12 5.95 -15.17 -10.51
C ARG A 12 7.14 -16.09 -10.26
N VAL A 13 7.48 -16.96 -11.20
CA VAL A 13 8.64 -17.86 -11.09
C VAL A 13 9.93 -17.06 -11.04
N GLU A 14 10.07 -16.02 -11.86
CA GLU A 14 11.24 -15.14 -11.81
C GLU A 14 11.33 -14.37 -10.50
N ALA A 15 10.20 -13.82 -9.99
CA ALA A 15 10.17 -13.14 -8.70
C ALA A 15 10.54 -14.08 -7.56
N ASP A 16 9.97 -15.28 -7.53
CA ASP A 16 10.26 -16.30 -6.53
C ASP A 16 11.72 -16.79 -6.62
N SER A 17 12.21 -17.00 -7.84
CA SER A 17 13.61 -17.42 -8.08
C SER A 17 14.61 -16.34 -7.69
N LEU A 18 14.33 -15.08 -8.02
CA LEU A 18 15.17 -13.94 -7.64
C LEU A 18 15.17 -13.74 -6.12
N ASN A 19 14.03 -13.87 -5.48
CA ASN A 19 13.93 -13.82 -4.02
C ASN A 19 14.71 -14.97 -3.38
N ALA A 20 14.57 -16.20 -3.90
CA ALA A 20 15.31 -17.36 -3.41
C ALA A 20 16.84 -17.24 -3.56
N ILE A 21 17.31 -16.46 -4.52
CA ILE A 21 18.73 -16.22 -4.74
C ILE A 21 19.26 -15.04 -3.89
N LYS A 22 18.45 -14.00 -3.70
CA LYS A 22 18.88 -12.73 -3.09
C LYS A 22 18.56 -12.63 -1.60
N THR A 23 17.54 -13.35 -1.12
CA THR A 23 17.16 -13.32 0.28
C THR A 23 17.78 -14.47 1.05
N LYS A 24 18.20 -14.21 2.27
CA LYS A 24 18.65 -15.24 3.19
C LYS A 24 17.47 -16.16 3.52
N ARG A 25 17.59 -17.46 3.19
CA ARG A 25 16.58 -18.44 3.55
C ARG A 25 16.54 -18.61 5.06
N PRO A 26 15.34 -18.81 5.66
CA PRO A 26 15.26 -19.13 7.06
C PRO A 26 15.99 -20.45 7.34
N GLU A 27 16.72 -20.53 8.45
CA GLU A 27 17.33 -21.78 8.90
C GLU A 27 16.27 -22.76 9.40
N ASN A 28 15.10 -22.22 9.77
CA ASN A 28 13.97 -22.98 10.27
C ASN A 28 12.79 -22.95 9.26
N MET A 29 12.43 -24.11 8.72
CA MET A 29 11.30 -24.24 7.79
C MET A 29 9.95 -23.92 8.46
N ASP A 30 9.82 -24.11 9.76
CA ASP A 30 8.60 -23.77 10.50
C ASP A 30 8.39 -22.24 10.50
N ALA A 31 9.48 -21.46 10.63
CA ALA A 31 9.43 -20.00 10.50
C ALA A 31 8.96 -19.56 9.10
N TYR A 32 9.40 -20.23 8.05
CA TYR A 32 8.98 -19.96 6.68
C TYR A 32 7.46 -20.23 6.50
N ASP A 33 6.97 -21.36 6.97
CA ASP A 33 5.56 -21.71 6.88
C ASP A 33 4.67 -20.74 7.69
N LEU A 34 5.13 -20.29 8.85
CA LEU A 34 4.44 -19.28 9.65
C LEU A 34 4.36 -17.93 8.92
N VAL A 35 5.45 -17.51 8.28
CA VAL A 35 5.44 -16.29 7.44
C VAL A 35 4.46 -16.43 6.28
N LEU A 36 4.43 -17.55 5.57
CA LEU A 36 3.46 -17.74 4.47
C LEU A 36 2.01 -17.66 4.96
N LYS A 37 1.68 -18.29 6.09
CA LYS A 37 0.35 -18.18 6.71
C LYS A 37 0.05 -16.73 7.14
N GLY A 38 1.01 -16.04 7.75
CA GLY A 38 0.88 -14.63 8.12
C GLY A 38 0.59 -13.73 6.92
N LEU A 39 1.24 -13.99 5.78
CA LEU A 39 1.02 -13.25 4.53
C LEU A 39 -0.41 -13.40 3.98
N GLU A 40 -1.04 -14.57 4.13
CA GLU A 40 -2.44 -14.74 3.73
C GLU A 40 -3.37 -13.82 4.51
N TYR A 41 -3.13 -13.64 5.81
CA TYR A 41 -3.87 -12.72 6.65
C TYR A 41 -3.50 -11.25 6.38
N ALA A 42 -2.22 -10.92 6.31
CA ALA A 42 -1.74 -9.56 6.11
C ALA A 42 -2.25 -8.94 4.79
N LYS A 43 -2.30 -9.72 3.71
CA LYS A 43 -2.84 -9.29 2.42
C LYS A 43 -4.36 -9.07 2.43
N LYS A 44 -5.07 -9.58 3.44
CA LYS A 44 -6.52 -9.40 3.67
C LYS A 44 -6.81 -8.46 4.85
N GLY A 45 -5.78 -8.02 5.57
CA GLY A 45 -5.88 -7.31 6.85
C GLY A 45 -6.64 -6.00 6.80
N ASN A 46 -6.54 -5.25 5.70
CA ASN A 46 -7.19 -3.94 5.55
C ASN A 46 -8.74 -3.99 5.51
N VAL A 47 -9.32 -5.18 5.57
CA VAL A 47 -10.78 -5.38 5.50
C VAL A 47 -11.35 -5.79 6.86
N ILE A 48 -10.59 -6.52 7.67
CA ILE A 48 -11.03 -7.06 8.96
C ILE A 48 -9.87 -6.97 9.96
N LYS A 49 -10.07 -6.27 11.08
CA LYS A 49 -9.09 -6.10 12.15
C LYS A 49 -8.48 -7.43 12.63
N GLU A 50 -9.32 -8.45 12.82
CA GLU A 50 -8.91 -9.79 13.24
C GLU A 50 -7.85 -10.41 12.32
N ASN A 51 -7.91 -10.15 11.00
CA ASN A 51 -6.88 -10.61 10.07
C ASN A 51 -5.53 -9.97 10.37
N THR A 52 -5.50 -8.67 10.67
CA THR A 52 -4.27 -7.96 11.05
C THR A 52 -3.69 -8.51 12.35
N GLU A 53 -4.53 -8.75 13.35
CA GLU A 53 -4.12 -9.36 14.63
C GLU A 53 -3.55 -10.77 14.45
N ASN A 54 -4.18 -11.59 13.62
CA ASN A 54 -3.70 -12.93 13.31
C ASN A 54 -2.37 -12.91 12.54
N ALA A 55 -2.19 -11.94 11.63
CA ALA A 55 -0.93 -11.75 10.93
C ALA A 55 0.21 -11.41 11.91
N VAL A 56 -0.01 -10.46 12.84
CA VAL A 56 0.98 -10.09 13.87
C VAL A 56 1.41 -11.32 14.66
N LYS A 57 0.44 -12.10 15.19
CA LYS A 57 0.73 -13.32 15.99
C LYS A 57 1.56 -14.34 15.20
N LEU A 58 1.25 -14.56 13.92
CA LEU A 58 1.99 -15.52 13.10
C LEU A 58 3.41 -15.06 12.79
N PHE A 59 3.62 -13.76 12.58
CA PHE A 59 4.97 -13.22 12.40
C PHE A 59 5.77 -13.25 13.70
N GLU A 60 5.15 -13.04 14.86
CA GLU A 60 5.80 -13.21 16.16
C GLU A 60 6.24 -14.66 16.40
N GLN A 61 5.38 -15.62 16.09
CA GLN A 61 5.74 -17.05 16.16
C GLN A 61 6.88 -17.40 15.17
N ALA A 62 6.89 -16.79 13.99
CA ALA A 62 7.97 -16.98 13.02
C ALA A 62 9.29 -16.42 13.55
N ILE A 63 9.28 -15.26 14.23
CA ILE A 63 10.44 -14.66 14.87
C ILE A 63 10.92 -15.51 16.06
N GLU A 64 10.02 -16.07 16.84
CA GLU A 64 10.38 -17.01 17.93
C GLU A 64 11.08 -18.26 17.37
N ALA A 65 10.60 -18.79 16.23
CA ALA A 65 11.17 -19.95 15.57
C ALA A 65 12.52 -19.65 14.89
N ASP A 66 12.68 -18.48 14.28
CA ASP A 66 13.94 -18.00 13.65
C ASP A 66 14.09 -16.49 13.85
N PRO A 67 14.77 -16.05 14.93
CA PRO A 67 14.98 -14.63 15.20
C PRO A 67 15.82 -13.90 14.14
N SER A 68 16.50 -14.63 13.26
CA SER A 68 17.32 -14.04 12.17
C SER A 68 16.54 -13.88 10.85
N TYR A 69 15.27 -14.27 10.79
CA TYR A 69 14.49 -14.22 9.57
C TYR A 69 13.95 -12.81 9.29
N ALA A 70 14.70 -12.01 8.56
CA ALA A 70 14.42 -10.60 8.26
C ALA A 70 13.00 -10.35 7.74
N ARG A 71 12.48 -11.23 6.87
CA ARG A 71 11.13 -11.10 6.31
C ARG A 71 10.03 -11.18 7.38
N ALA A 72 10.22 -11.98 8.42
CA ALA A 72 9.26 -12.08 9.52
C ALA A 72 9.18 -10.75 10.30
N HIS A 73 10.33 -10.16 10.63
CA HIS A 73 10.40 -8.84 11.26
C HIS A 73 9.79 -7.74 10.40
N ALA A 74 10.08 -7.73 9.09
CA ALA A 74 9.54 -6.75 8.16
C ALA A 74 8.01 -6.81 8.10
N TRP A 75 7.44 -8.00 7.95
CA TRP A 75 5.99 -8.16 7.89
C TRP A 75 5.29 -7.95 9.23
N ARG A 76 5.97 -8.26 10.36
CA ARG A 76 5.47 -7.84 11.68
C ARG A 76 5.36 -6.32 11.76
N ALA A 77 6.39 -5.59 11.33
CA ALA A 77 6.37 -4.12 11.27
C ALA A 77 5.20 -3.58 10.43
N CYS A 78 5.00 -4.13 9.24
CA CYS A 78 3.88 -3.76 8.36
C CYS A 78 2.52 -4.02 9.01
N SER A 79 2.36 -5.16 9.67
CA SER A 79 1.09 -5.54 10.32
C SER A 79 0.80 -4.70 11.57
N LEU A 80 1.82 -4.33 12.34
CA LEU A 80 1.67 -3.40 13.47
C LEU A 80 1.23 -2.01 13.00
N GLY A 81 1.82 -1.48 11.92
CA GLY A 81 1.37 -0.23 11.33
C GLY A 81 -0.08 -0.29 10.86
N ASN A 82 -0.47 -1.37 10.19
CA ASN A 82 -1.87 -1.56 9.79
C ASN A 82 -2.82 -1.75 11.00
N LEU A 83 -2.34 -2.30 12.11
CA LEU A 83 -3.14 -2.45 13.33
C LEU A 83 -3.44 -1.09 13.95
N ALA A 84 -2.48 -0.18 13.93
CA ALA A 84 -2.67 1.18 14.42
C ALA A 84 -3.75 1.95 13.64
N ASP A 85 -3.94 1.67 12.35
CA ASP A 85 -4.99 2.29 11.52
C ASP A 85 -6.42 1.92 11.96
N TRP A 86 -6.58 0.88 12.81
CA TRP A 86 -7.89 0.47 13.36
C TRP A 86 -8.25 1.15 14.68
N GLU A 87 -7.33 1.88 15.30
CA GLU A 87 -7.54 2.55 16.58
C GLU A 87 -7.77 4.05 16.36
N GLU A 88 -8.72 4.65 17.11
CA GLU A 88 -8.92 6.11 17.08
C GLU A 88 -7.73 6.87 17.71
N ASP A 89 -7.12 6.28 18.73
CA ASP A 89 -5.94 6.81 19.43
C ASP A 89 -4.95 5.66 19.63
N PRO A 90 -4.16 5.32 18.59
CA PRO A 90 -3.26 4.18 18.66
C PRO A 90 -2.14 4.41 19.67
N ASP A 91 -1.85 3.39 20.46
CA ASP A 91 -0.75 3.42 21.40
C ASP A 91 0.58 3.75 20.67
N PRO A 92 1.29 4.81 21.05
CA PRO A 92 2.57 5.18 20.45
C PRO A 92 3.60 4.03 20.46
N GLU A 93 3.47 3.08 21.38
CA GLU A 93 4.34 1.91 21.46
C GLU A 93 4.17 0.98 20.27
N ILE A 94 2.97 0.91 19.66
CA ILE A 94 2.75 0.13 18.43
C ILE A 94 3.63 0.63 17.29
N PHE A 95 3.70 1.95 17.11
CA PHE A 95 4.56 2.56 16.09
C PHE A 95 6.05 2.38 16.40
N ALA A 96 6.45 2.53 17.67
CA ALA A 96 7.83 2.31 18.09
C ALA A 96 8.26 0.86 17.79
N ASN A 97 7.43 -0.11 18.15
CA ASN A 97 7.66 -1.53 17.88
C ASN A 97 7.70 -1.86 16.38
N ALA A 98 6.87 -1.20 15.57
CA ALA A 98 6.89 -1.35 14.11
C ALA A 98 8.22 -0.84 13.53
N ILE A 99 8.67 0.35 13.93
CA ILE A 99 9.93 0.96 13.47
C ILE A 99 11.13 0.11 13.91
N GLU A 100 11.16 -0.34 15.16
CA GLU A 100 12.21 -1.22 15.66
C GLU A 100 12.31 -2.52 14.87
N SER A 101 11.17 -3.19 14.64
CA SER A 101 11.12 -4.41 13.82
C SER A 101 11.61 -4.20 12.39
N ALA A 102 11.25 -3.07 11.77
CA ALA A 102 11.69 -2.75 10.41
C ALA A 102 13.19 -2.45 10.34
N ASN A 103 13.74 -1.75 11.32
CA ASN A 103 15.19 -1.48 11.42
C ASN A 103 15.96 -2.79 11.61
N LEU A 104 15.53 -3.66 12.53
CA LEU A 104 16.15 -4.95 12.74
C LEU A 104 16.08 -5.82 11.46
N ALA A 105 14.96 -5.81 10.75
CA ALA A 105 14.86 -6.51 9.46
C ALA A 105 15.90 -6.03 8.45
N LEU A 106 16.13 -4.72 8.36
CA LEU A 106 17.12 -4.14 7.47
C LEU A 106 18.57 -4.51 7.87
N GLU A 107 18.85 -4.61 9.16
CA GLU A 107 20.15 -5.06 9.67
C GLU A 107 20.39 -6.56 9.37
N LEU A 108 19.35 -7.39 9.50
CA LEU A 108 19.43 -8.84 9.28
C LEU A 108 19.61 -9.19 7.81
N ASP A 109 18.87 -8.53 6.90
CA ASP A 109 19.02 -8.72 5.45
C ASP A 109 18.77 -7.42 4.67
N PRO A 110 19.83 -6.66 4.34
CA PRO A 110 19.72 -5.44 3.55
C PRO A 110 19.40 -5.69 2.07
N ASN A 111 19.24 -6.92 1.63
CA ASN A 111 18.85 -7.27 0.26
C ASN A 111 17.44 -7.89 0.16
N GLU A 112 16.71 -7.99 1.28
CA GLU A 112 15.32 -8.44 1.25
C GLU A 112 14.40 -7.34 0.68
N PRO A 113 13.75 -7.56 -0.48
CA PRO A 113 12.94 -6.53 -1.14
C PRO A 113 11.79 -6.03 -0.27
N GLU A 114 11.15 -6.92 0.50
CA GLU A 114 10.04 -6.57 1.38
C GLU A 114 10.46 -5.65 2.53
N VAL A 115 11.68 -5.82 3.04
CA VAL A 115 12.27 -4.91 4.05
C VAL A 115 12.32 -3.49 3.48
N HIS A 116 12.87 -3.33 2.28
CA HIS A 116 12.94 -2.02 1.64
C HIS A 116 11.56 -1.45 1.33
N ARG A 117 10.60 -2.25 0.87
CA ARG A 117 9.22 -1.80 0.65
C ARG A 117 8.59 -1.26 1.93
N ILE A 118 8.78 -1.96 3.05
CA ILE A 118 8.21 -1.58 4.36
C ILE A 118 8.92 -0.35 4.91
N MET A 119 10.26 -0.30 4.86
CA MET A 119 11.01 0.91 5.20
C MET A 119 10.56 2.12 4.38
N GLY A 120 10.35 1.95 3.06
CA GLY A 120 9.81 2.99 2.20
C GLY A 120 8.44 3.52 2.69
N SER A 121 7.57 2.61 3.13
CA SER A 121 6.28 2.99 3.71
C SER A 121 6.45 3.76 5.01
N ILE A 122 7.26 3.28 5.95
CA ILE A 122 7.52 3.96 7.23
C ILE A 122 8.07 5.38 6.98
N LYS A 123 9.09 5.52 6.14
CA LYS A 123 9.71 6.82 5.83
C LYS A 123 8.70 7.78 5.19
N LEU A 124 7.87 7.31 4.27
CA LEU A 124 6.94 8.16 3.54
C LEU A 124 5.71 8.56 4.39
N TRP A 125 5.05 7.59 5.05
CA TRP A 125 3.78 7.86 5.74
C TRP A 125 3.94 8.34 7.17
N PHE A 126 4.88 7.79 7.93
CA PHE A 126 5.06 8.13 9.34
C PHE A 126 6.09 9.24 9.57
N GLU A 127 7.28 9.10 8.97
CA GLU A 127 8.36 10.06 9.19
C GLU A 127 8.31 11.27 8.24
N ARG A 128 7.50 11.21 7.16
CA ARG A 128 7.42 12.22 6.10
C ARG A 128 8.77 12.52 5.44
N ASP A 129 9.70 11.58 5.51
CA ASP A 129 10.97 11.63 4.79
C ASP A 129 10.79 11.08 3.37
N HIS A 130 10.44 11.99 2.46
CA HIS A 130 10.16 11.65 1.07
C HIS A 130 11.40 11.08 0.35
N GLU A 131 12.58 11.59 0.65
CA GLU A 131 13.80 11.15 -0.06
C GLU A 131 14.22 9.75 0.37
N LEU A 132 14.23 9.43 1.67
CA LEU A 132 14.48 8.09 2.15
C LEU A 132 13.36 7.12 1.74
N GLY A 133 12.10 7.56 1.79
CA GLY A 133 10.97 6.78 1.30
C GLY A 133 11.16 6.37 -0.16
N LYS A 134 11.51 7.33 -1.02
CA LYS A 134 11.80 7.08 -2.44
C LYS A 134 12.96 6.10 -2.62
N TYR A 135 14.08 6.34 -1.94
CA TYR A 135 15.24 5.43 -2.00
C TYR A 135 14.87 3.99 -1.71
N HIS A 136 14.12 3.75 -0.64
CA HIS A 136 13.73 2.41 -0.24
C HIS A 136 12.74 1.77 -1.22
N PHE A 137 11.75 2.50 -1.75
CA PHE A 137 10.85 1.95 -2.77
C PHE A 137 11.58 1.64 -4.09
N GLU A 138 12.51 2.50 -4.52
CA GLU A 138 13.34 2.25 -5.70
C GLU A 138 14.23 1.00 -5.49
N LYS A 139 14.80 0.85 -4.29
CA LYS A 139 15.62 -0.33 -3.94
C LYS A 139 14.79 -1.62 -3.93
N ALA A 140 13.60 -1.61 -3.33
CA ALA A 140 12.68 -2.76 -3.39
C ALA A 140 12.37 -3.15 -4.84
N ARG A 141 12.09 -2.14 -5.68
CA ARG A 141 11.77 -2.30 -7.09
C ARG A 141 12.95 -2.83 -7.92
N GLU A 142 14.19 -2.43 -7.59
CA GLU A 142 15.43 -2.95 -8.18
C GLU A 142 15.64 -4.42 -7.80
N LEU A 143 15.50 -4.75 -6.52
CA LEU A 143 15.73 -6.09 -5.98
C LEU A 143 14.70 -7.11 -6.47
N CYS A 144 13.44 -6.71 -6.63
CA CYS A 144 12.39 -7.58 -7.13
C CYS A 144 11.48 -6.88 -8.17
N PRO A 145 11.93 -6.83 -9.44
CA PRO A 145 11.27 -6.05 -10.48
C PRO A 145 9.92 -6.61 -10.96
N SER A 146 9.60 -7.86 -10.66
CA SER A 146 8.39 -8.53 -11.15
C SER A 146 7.33 -8.78 -10.09
N ASP A 147 7.61 -8.46 -8.82
CA ASP A 147 6.63 -8.57 -7.75
C ASP A 147 5.56 -7.48 -7.87
N VAL A 148 4.32 -7.91 -8.08
CA VAL A 148 3.16 -7.02 -8.29
C VAL A 148 2.88 -6.15 -7.07
N TYR A 149 3.09 -6.68 -5.87
CA TYR A 149 2.87 -5.94 -4.64
C TYR A 149 3.90 -4.81 -4.46
N ILE A 150 5.18 -5.11 -4.73
CA ILE A 150 6.26 -4.10 -4.72
C ILE A 150 6.02 -3.03 -5.80
N ILE A 151 5.66 -3.46 -7.02
CA ILE A 151 5.34 -2.52 -8.11
C ILE A 151 4.18 -1.61 -7.71
N SER A 152 3.12 -2.14 -7.10
CA SER A 152 1.96 -1.35 -6.68
C SER A 152 2.34 -0.30 -5.64
N ARG A 153 3.19 -0.64 -4.67
CA ARG A 153 3.64 0.30 -3.64
C ARG A 153 4.60 1.35 -4.19
N TYR A 154 5.47 0.96 -5.11
CA TYR A 154 6.29 1.91 -5.86
C TYR A 154 5.44 2.90 -6.67
N ALA A 155 4.42 2.41 -7.38
CA ALA A 155 3.48 3.26 -8.10
C ALA A 155 2.72 4.21 -7.16
N THR A 156 2.29 3.75 -5.99
CA THR A 156 1.66 4.59 -4.97
C THR A 156 2.60 5.71 -4.52
N MET A 157 3.88 5.40 -4.28
CA MET A 157 4.89 6.43 -3.98
C MET A 157 4.98 7.47 -5.12
N LEU A 158 5.04 7.04 -6.38
CA LEU A 158 5.09 7.94 -7.53
C LEU A 158 3.89 8.90 -7.57
N ILE A 159 2.68 8.45 -7.18
CA ILE A 159 1.50 9.30 -7.08
C ILE A 159 1.74 10.44 -6.09
N TYR A 160 2.27 10.14 -4.91
CA TYR A 160 2.56 11.16 -3.89
C TYR A 160 3.71 12.09 -4.25
N PHE A 161 4.53 11.71 -5.24
CA PHE A 161 5.54 12.56 -5.86
C PHE A 161 5.01 13.39 -7.04
N GLY A 162 3.75 13.17 -7.45
CA GLY A 162 3.14 13.85 -8.60
C GLY A 162 3.52 13.26 -9.95
N GLU A 163 4.15 12.08 -9.99
CA GLU A 163 4.58 11.39 -11.21
C GLU A 163 3.45 10.46 -11.73
N PHE A 164 2.27 11.03 -12.02
CA PHE A 164 1.03 10.26 -12.24
C PHE A 164 1.08 9.36 -13.48
N GLU A 165 1.64 9.83 -14.60
CA GLU A 165 1.78 9.03 -15.83
C GLU A 165 2.70 7.83 -15.62
N LYS A 166 3.80 8.03 -14.91
CA LYS A 166 4.74 6.96 -14.59
C LYS A 166 4.11 5.96 -13.64
N ALA A 167 3.38 6.43 -12.63
CA ALA A 167 2.62 5.58 -11.72
C ALA A 167 1.61 4.72 -12.48
N LEU A 168 0.82 5.31 -13.37
CA LEU A 168 -0.15 4.61 -14.20
C LEU A 168 0.52 3.54 -15.08
N SER A 169 1.67 3.85 -15.68
CA SER A 169 2.44 2.88 -16.49
C SER A 169 2.90 1.68 -15.65
N GLU A 170 3.39 1.90 -14.42
CA GLU A 170 3.80 0.80 -13.52
C GLU A 170 2.58 -0.03 -13.07
N LEU A 171 1.44 0.59 -12.75
CA LEU A 171 0.20 -0.12 -12.42
C LEU A 171 -0.28 -1.00 -13.57
N GLN A 172 -0.29 -0.47 -14.79
CA GLN A 172 -0.64 -1.24 -15.99
C GLN A 172 0.35 -2.40 -16.23
N ARG A 173 1.63 -2.20 -15.93
CA ARG A 173 2.62 -3.28 -15.96
C ARG A 173 2.30 -4.35 -14.92
N ALA A 174 1.98 -3.97 -13.68
CA ALA A 174 1.58 -4.89 -12.62
C ALA A 174 0.34 -5.72 -13.02
N MET A 175 -0.67 -5.09 -13.63
CA MET A 175 -1.87 -5.77 -14.12
C MET A 175 -1.58 -6.80 -15.22
N ARG A 176 -0.57 -6.55 -16.06
CA ARG A 176 -0.13 -7.54 -17.06
C ARG A 176 0.62 -8.71 -16.45
N LEU A 177 1.39 -8.47 -15.38
CA LEU A 177 2.14 -9.51 -14.66
C LEU A 177 1.22 -10.43 -13.85
N ASP A 178 0.20 -9.89 -13.21
CA ASP A 178 -0.81 -10.65 -12.47
C ASP A 178 -2.22 -10.14 -12.73
N PRO A 179 -2.93 -10.72 -13.72
CA PRO A 179 -4.29 -10.34 -14.04
C PRO A 179 -5.32 -10.61 -12.93
N PHE A 180 -4.94 -11.28 -11.85
CA PHE A 180 -5.82 -11.63 -10.73
C PHE A 180 -5.63 -10.77 -9.47
N SER A 181 -4.59 -9.93 -9.42
CA SER A 181 -4.26 -9.04 -8.29
C SER A 181 -4.94 -7.67 -8.38
N HIS A 182 -6.19 -7.61 -8.81
CA HIS A 182 -6.81 -6.37 -9.26
C HIS A 182 -7.20 -5.38 -8.16
N ASP A 183 -7.72 -5.85 -7.02
CA ASP A 183 -8.27 -4.97 -5.98
C ASP A 183 -7.23 -3.96 -5.44
N LEU A 184 -5.97 -4.37 -5.31
CA LEU A 184 -4.85 -3.53 -4.87
C LEU A 184 -4.49 -2.43 -5.89
N LEU A 185 -4.65 -2.72 -7.17
CA LEU A 185 -4.16 -1.87 -8.26
C LEU A 185 -5.20 -0.84 -8.69
N PHE A 186 -6.49 -1.20 -8.70
CA PHE A 186 -7.56 -0.33 -9.21
C PHE A 186 -7.77 0.94 -8.39
N GLY A 187 -7.57 0.90 -7.07
CA GLY A 187 -7.65 2.09 -6.24
C GLY A 187 -6.60 3.13 -6.65
N SER A 188 -5.35 2.70 -6.79
CA SER A 188 -4.25 3.56 -7.23
C SER A 188 -4.37 3.97 -8.70
N GLU A 189 -4.89 3.11 -9.58
CA GLU A 189 -5.20 3.45 -10.96
C GLU A 189 -6.25 4.57 -11.03
N GLY A 190 -7.34 4.45 -10.26
CA GLY A 190 -8.36 5.48 -10.16
C GLY A 190 -7.79 6.82 -9.68
N LEU A 191 -6.86 6.79 -8.73
CA LEU A 191 -6.17 7.97 -8.23
C LEU A 191 -5.27 8.62 -9.30
N CYS A 192 -4.53 7.82 -10.09
CA CYS A 192 -3.79 8.33 -11.25
C CYS A 192 -4.72 9.01 -12.25
N HIS A 193 -5.81 8.35 -12.61
CA HIS A 193 -6.79 8.92 -13.56
C HIS A 193 -7.44 10.20 -13.05
N TYR A 194 -7.74 10.29 -11.74
CA TYR A 194 -8.24 11.53 -11.15
C TYR A 194 -7.27 12.71 -11.35
N TRP A 195 -6.00 12.52 -11.01
CA TRP A 195 -5.00 13.58 -11.14
C TRP A 195 -4.67 13.94 -12.59
N LEU A 196 -4.80 12.99 -13.51
CA LEU A 196 -4.64 13.19 -14.96
C LEU A 196 -5.89 13.82 -15.61
N GLY A 197 -6.98 14.04 -14.88
CA GLY A 197 -8.23 14.60 -15.39
C GLY A 197 -9.09 13.60 -16.17
N ASN A 198 -8.75 12.32 -16.13
CA ASN A 198 -9.48 11.24 -16.82
C ASN A 198 -10.60 10.71 -15.89
N PHE A 199 -11.60 11.55 -15.62
CA PHE A 199 -12.59 11.28 -14.57
C PHE A 199 -13.47 10.06 -14.82
N ASP A 200 -13.80 9.74 -16.08
CA ASP A 200 -14.57 8.53 -16.42
C ASP A 200 -13.79 7.27 -16.09
N GLN A 201 -12.52 7.22 -16.48
CA GLN A 201 -11.63 6.11 -16.17
C GLN A 201 -11.39 5.97 -14.64
N ALA A 202 -11.28 7.10 -13.93
CA ALA A 202 -11.17 7.08 -12.48
C ALA A 202 -12.38 6.39 -11.82
N ILE A 203 -13.60 6.77 -12.21
CA ILE A 203 -14.83 6.14 -11.71
C ILE A 203 -14.86 4.65 -12.07
N ASP A 204 -14.51 4.29 -13.30
CA ASP A 204 -14.50 2.90 -13.74
C ASP A 204 -13.48 2.05 -12.99
N SER A 205 -12.32 2.61 -12.64
CA SER A 205 -11.33 1.93 -11.79
C SER A 205 -11.84 1.75 -10.35
N TYR A 206 -12.41 2.79 -9.75
CA TYR A 206 -12.96 2.71 -8.39
C TYR A 206 -14.13 1.72 -8.27
N ARG A 207 -14.97 1.58 -9.31
CA ARG A 207 -16.08 0.59 -9.32
C ARG A 207 -15.62 -0.86 -9.26
N LYS A 208 -14.37 -1.14 -9.60
CA LYS A 208 -13.78 -2.48 -9.56
C LYS A 208 -13.23 -2.83 -8.18
N VAL A 209 -13.06 -1.86 -7.29
CA VAL A 209 -12.53 -2.03 -5.94
C VAL A 209 -13.65 -2.48 -5.01
N LYS A 210 -13.47 -3.58 -4.27
CA LYS A 210 -14.48 -4.11 -3.35
C LYS A 210 -14.68 -3.22 -2.13
N VAL A 211 -13.59 -2.66 -1.59
CA VAL A 211 -13.61 -1.80 -0.40
C VAL A 211 -12.77 -0.57 -0.68
N LEU A 212 -13.41 0.56 -0.88
CA LEU A 212 -12.76 1.80 -1.28
C LEU A 212 -12.06 2.55 -0.14
N ASN A 213 -12.56 2.45 1.09
CA ASN A 213 -12.01 3.18 2.25
C ASN A 213 -11.63 4.65 1.89
N ARG A 214 -10.37 5.02 2.05
CA ARG A 214 -9.84 6.36 1.76
C ARG A 214 -10.03 6.81 0.30
N HIS A 215 -10.13 5.89 -0.67
CA HIS A 215 -10.38 6.24 -2.07
C HIS A 215 -11.79 6.83 -2.30
N LEU A 216 -12.72 6.70 -1.33
CA LEU A 216 -14.02 7.36 -1.39
C LEU A 216 -13.90 8.88 -1.45
N PHE A 217 -12.90 9.49 -0.78
CA PHE A 217 -12.65 10.94 -0.89
C PHE A 217 -12.31 11.34 -2.32
N TYR A 218 -11.49 10.57 -3.01
CA TYR A 218 -11.13 10.84 -4.41
C TYR A 218 -12.27 10.52 -5.37
N LEU A 219 -13.10 9.53 -5.07
CA LEU A 219 -14.31 9.24 -5.84
C LEU A 219 -15.31 10.39 -5.71
N ALA A 220 -15.50 10.95 -4.50
CA ALA A 220 -16.32 12.14 -4.28
C ALA A 220 -15.84 13.32 -5.12
N LEU A 221 -14.53 13.59 -5.09
CA LEU A 221 -13.91 14.64 -5.91
C LEU A 221 -14.08 14.38 -7.42
N THR A 222 -14.00 13.14 -7.85
CA THR A 222 -14.16 12.77 -9.26
C THR A 222 -15.56 13.10 -9.76
N TYR A 223 -16.60 12.77 -8.99
CA TYR A 223 -17.97 13.14 -9.32
C TYR A 223 -18.17 14.66 -9.34
N LEU A 224 -17.60 15.37 -8.36
CA LEU A 224 -17.65 16.82 -8.32
C LEU A 224 -17.02 17.46 -9.57
N LYS A 225 -15.85 16.98 -9.99
CA LYS A 225 -15.16 17.45 -11.21
C LYS A 225 -15.96 17.17 -12.50
N LYS A 226 -16.78 16.13 -12.48
CA LYS A 226 -17.74 15.83 -13.57
C LYS A 226 -19.01 16.68 -13.52
N GLY A 227 -19.21 17.50 -12.49
CA GLY A 227 -20.41 18.32 -12.30
C GLY A 227 -21.54 17.61 -11.57
N ASP A 228 -21.40 16.36 -11.18
CA ASP A 228 -22.36 15.59 -10.39
C ASP A 228 -22.14 15.88 -8.90
N ARG A 229 -22.70 17.01 -8.46
CA ARG A 229 -22.52 17.49 -7.09
C ARG A 229 -23.25 16.63 -6.05
N GLU A 230 -24.40 16.08 -6.43
CA GLU A 230 -25.23 15.25 -5.53
C GLU A 230 -24.50 13.96 -5.17
N THR A 231 -24.07 13.20 -6.18
CA THR A 231 -23.29 11.98 -5.95
C THR A 231 -21.95 12.27 -5.27
N GLY A 232 -21.27 13.37 -5.63
CA GLY A 232 -20.04 13.77 -4.98
C GLY A 232 -20.21 14.02 -3.48
N HIS A 233 -21.29 14.68 -3.08
CA HIS A 233 -21.61 14.92 -1.67
C HIS A 233 -21.98 13.62 -0.93
N GLU A 234 -22.79 12.74 -1.55
CA GLU A 234 -23.09 11.42 -0.99
C GLU A 234 -21.81 10.62 -0.71
N LYS A 235 -20.91 10.56 -1.69
CA LYS A 235 -19.64 9.82 -1.54
C LYS A 235 -18.70 10.44 -0.51
N LEU A 236 -18.72 11.77 -0.32
CA LEU A 236 -17.96 12.41 0.75
C LEU A 236 -18.49 12.02 2.14
N LYS A 237 -19.81 12.02 2.32
CA LYS A 237 -20.42 11.55 3.57
C LYS A 237 -20.08 10.08 3.85
N GLU A 238 -20.18 9.23 2.82
CA GLU A 238 -19.81 7.83 2.91
C GLU A 238 -18.34 7.67 3.33
N ALA A 239 -17.42 8.45 2.73
CA ALA A 239 -16.00 8.46 3.06
C ALA A 239 -15.76 8.78 4.54
N GLN A 240 -16.40 9.84 5.05
CA GLN A 240 -16.25 10.27 6.44
C GLN A 240 -16.78 9.22 7.43
N VAL A 241 -17.91 8.58 7.10
CA VAL A 241 -18.48 7.51 7.94
C VAL A 241 -17.61 6.26 7.94
N VAL A 242 -17.15 5.83 6.77
CA VAL A 242 -16.36 4.59 6.64
C VAL A 242 -14.97 4.72 7.25
N THR A 243 -14.35 5.91 7.13
CA THR A 243 -12.97 6.11 7.61
C THR A 243 -12.88 6.74 9.00
N GLY A 244 -13.97 7.32 9.51
CA GLY A 244 -13.96 8.15 10.73
C GLY A 244 -13.22 9.49 10.55
N MET A 245 -12.74 9.82 9.35
CA MET A 245 -11.92 11.01 9.10
C MET A 245 -12.79 12.16 8.57
N ASP A 246 -12.54 13.36 9.07
CA ASP A 246 -12.98 14.57 8.37
C ASP A 246 -12.03 14.90 7.19
N VAL A 247 -12.35 15.96 6.43
CA VAL A 247 -11.56 16.37 5.27
C VAL A 247 -10.13 16.76 5.67
N ASP A 248 -9.95 17.48 6.76
CA ASP A 248 -8.66 17.98 7.18
C ASP A 248 -7.76 16.83 7.64
N THR A 249 -8.28 15.95 8.48
CA THR A 249 -7.59 14.73 8.93
C THR A 249 -7.19 13.85 7.74
N PHE A 250 -8.10 13.67 6.77
CA PHE A 250 -7.78 12.90 5.57
C PHE A 250 -6.63 13.53 4.80
N VAL A 251 -6.69 14.83 4.47
CA VAL A 251 -5.66 15.51 3.68
C VAL A 251 -4.31 15.53 4.40
N ASP A 252 -4.31 15.75 5.72
CA ASP A 252 -3.08 15.75 6.52
C ASP A 252 -2.42 14.37 6.60
N SER A 253 -3.22 13.31 6.49
CA SER A 253 -2.70 11.94 6.47
C SER A 253 -2.08 11.57 5.12
N GLU A 254 -2.43 12.24 4.02
CA GLU A 254 -1.88 11.96 2.68
C GLU A 254 -0.43 12.48 2.55
N PRO A 255 0.55 11.63 2.15
CA PRO A 255 1.97 12.00 2.16
C PRO A 255 2.41 12.69 0.86
N TYR A 256 1.65 13.65 0.36
CA TYR A 256 2.06 14.40 -0.82
C TYR A 256 3.36 15.20 -0.57
N LYS A 257 4.35 15.01 -1.43
CA LYS A 257 5.61 15.77 -1.39
C LYS A 257 5.39 17.23 -1.70
N ASN A 258 4.52 17.55 -2.66
CA ASN A 258 4.18 18.92 -3.02
C ASN A 258 2.98 19.40 -2.19
N LYS A 259 3.24 20.38 -1.32
CA LYS A 259 2.21 20.99 -0.47
C LYS A 259 1.07 21.60 -1.29
N GLU A 260 1.34 22.18 -2.46
CA GLU A 260 0.30 22.75 -3.33
C GLU A 260 -0.72 21.70 -3.78
N VAL A 261 -0.29 20.43 -3.96
CA VAL A 261 -1.20 19.31 -4.29
C VAL A 261 -2.11 19.01 -3.11
N ALA A 262 -1.58 18.96 -1.89
CA ALA A 262 -2.37 18.75 -0.67
C ALA A 262 -3.34 19.92 -0.42
N ASP A 263 -2.90 21.16 -0.58
CA ASP A 263 -3.74 22.36 -0.41
C ASP A 263 -4.88 22.36 -1.45
N LYS A 264 -4.59 22.03 -2.71
CA LYS A 264 -5.60 21.90 -3.77
C LYS A 264 -6.58 20.75 -3.51
N LEU A 265 -6.12 19.64 -2.94
CA LEU A 265 -6.97 18.53 -2.53
C LEU A 265 -7.95 18.99 -1.45
N ARG A 266 -7.47 19.70 -0.43
CA ARG A 266 -8.27 20.28 0.66
C ARG A 266 -9.32 21.24 0.14
N GLU A 267 -8.92 22.23 -0.67
CA GLU A 267 -9.83 23.20 -1.27
C GLU A 267 -10.95 22.54 -2.07
N ASN A 268 -10.61 21.55 -2.88
CA ASN A 268 -11.59 20.83 -3.69
C ASN A 268 -12.59 20.04 -2.82
N LEU A 269 -12.16 19.41 -1.74
CA LEU A 269 -13.03 18.66 -0.83
C LEU A 269 -13.93 19.60 0.00
N GLN A 270 -13.39 20.72 0.50
CA GLN A 270 -14.14 21.70 1.27
C GLN A 270 -15.14 22.48 0.40
N ALA A 271 -14.91 22.57 -0.92
CA ALA A 271 -15.84 23.18 -1.86
C ALA A 271 -17.09 22.31 -2.17
N ILE A 272 -17.14 21.07 -1.67
CA ILE A 272 -18.34 20.23 -1.74
C ILE A 272 -19.38 20.81 -0.78
N PRO A 273 -20.58 21.23 -1.27
CA PRO A 273 -21.58 21.87 -0.43
C PRO A 273 -21.97 20.97 0.75
N LYS A 274 -22.02 21.55 1.95
CA LYS A 274 -22.66 20.90 3.10
C LYS A 274 -24.17 21.02 2.86
N SER A 275 -24.83 19.90 2.54
CA SER A 275 -26.31 19.85 2.37
C SER A 275 -27.02 19.98 3.72
#